data_5be535f5154937242604e3176acdf12d
#
_entry.id   5be535f5154937242604e3176acdf12d
#
_cell.length_a   1.000
_cell.length_b   1.000
_cell.length_c   1.000
_cell.angle_alpha   90.00
_cell.angle_beta   90.00
_cell.angle_gamma   90.00
#
_symmetry.space_group_name_H-M   'P 1'
#
loop_
_entity.id
_entity.type
_entity.pdbx_description
1 polymer ?
#
loop_
_entity_poly.entity_id
_entity_poly.type
_entity_poly.pdbx_seq_one_letter_code
_entity_poly.pdbx_strand_id
1 'polypeptide(L)' 'MKLFVTIDRDEDGVWIVECPSIPGCVSQGGSKQEALQNIEEAIQLCLEVRAEQGLPLTIETRQIEVAA' A
#
# COMPACT_ATOMS: atom_id res chain seq x y z
N MET A 1 -11.91 -2.12 -7.69
CA MET A 1 -10.73 -2.96 -7.36
C MET A 1 -10.52 -2.96 -5.85
N LYS A 2 -10.33 -4.09 -5.27
CA LYS A 2 -10.07 -4.22 -3.83
C LYS A 2 -8.61 -4.61 -3.62
N LEU A 3 -7.93 -3.87 -2.76
CA LEU A 3 -6.53 -4.09 -2.44
C LEU A 3 -6.35 -4.15 -0.92
N PHE A 4 -5.46 -5.02 -0.48
CA PHE A 4 -5.07 -5.07 0.92
C PHE A 4 -3.95 -4.06 1.19
N VAL A 5 -3.98 -3.46 2.36
CA VAL A 5 -2.91 -2.59 2.84
C VAL A 5 -2.43 -3.10 4.20
N THR A 6 -1.17 -2.89 4.48
CA THR A 6 -0.62 -3.12 5.81
C THR A 6 -0.61 -1.80 6.56
N ILE A 7 -0.85 -1.87 7.84
CA ILE A 7 -0.90 -0.69 8.71
C ILE A 7 0.06 -0.93 9.87
N ASP A 8 0.98 0.00 10.05
CA ASP A 8 1.97 -0.08 11.11
C ASP A 8 2.14 1.30 11.75
N ARG A 9 2.80 1.34 12.88
CA ARG A 9 3.07 2.56 13.60
C ARG A 9 4.52 2.56 14.04
N ASP A 10 5.24 3.62 13.73
CA ASP A 10 6.66 3.70 14.07
C ASP A 10 6.89 4.18 15.51
N GLU A 11 8.15 4.28 15.91
CA GLU A 11 8.55 4.70 17.26
C GLU A 11 8.08 6.11 17.61
N ASP A 12 7.95 6.97 16.62
CA ASP A 12 7.52 8.35 16.80
C ASP A 12 6.00 8.52 16.77
N GLY A 13 5.27 7.42 16.62
CA GLY A 13 3.83 7.44 16.57
C GLY A 13 3.24 7.77 15.20
N VAL A 14 4.06 7.80 14.17
CA VAL A 14 3.60 8.01 12.79
C VAL A 14 2.98 6.72 12.26
N TRP A 15 1.81 6.85 11.65
CA TRP A 15 1.13 5.72 11.03
C TRP A 15 1.67 5.53 9.62
N ILE A 16 2.08 4.32 9.31
CA ILE A 16 2.65 3.95 8.02
C ILE A 16 1.75 2.91 7.38
N VAL A 17 1.35 3.17 6.15
CA VAL A 17 0.48 2.27 5.39
C VAL A 17 1.16 1.92 4.07
N GLU A 18 1.11 0.65 3.71
CA GLU A 18 1.73 0.15 2.49
C GLU A 18 0.75 -0.74 1.75
N CYS A 19 0.79 -0.69 0.42
CA CYS A 19 0.04 -1.61 -0.44
C CYS A 19 1.01 -2.61 -1.05
N PRO A 20 1.11 -3.83 -0.51
CA PRO A 20 2.12 -4.80 -0.96
C PRO A 20 1.94 -5.23 -2.42
N SER A 21 0.72 -5.18 -2.95
CA SER A 21 0.45 -5.55 -4.34
C SER A 21 1.02 -4.56 -5.36
N ILE A 22 1.40 -3.38 -4.91
CA ILE A 22 1.94 -2.32 -5.77
C ILE A 22 3.30 -1.91 -5.22
N PRO A 23 4.41 -2.28 -5.90
CA PRO A 23 5.75 -1.96 -5.41
C PRO A 23 5.94 -0.45 -5.20
N GLY A 24 6.50 -0.09 -4.04
CA GLY A 24 6.78 1.30 -3.72
C GLY A 24 5.58 2.13 -3.30
N CYS A 25 4.40 1.54 -3.17
CA CYS A 25 3.19 2.25 -2.78
C CYS A 25 3.10 2.31 -1.26
N VAL A 26 3.62 3.39 -0.68
CA VAL A 26 3.68 3.62 0.76
C VAL A 26 3.20 5.04 1.05
N SER A 27 2.52 5.22 2.17
CA SER A 27 2.13 6.54 2.65
C SER A 27 2.13 6.57 4.17
N GLN A 28 1.95 7.76 4.74
CA GLN A 28 1.98 7.93 6.18
C GLN A 28 1.03 9.04 6.61
N GLY A 29 0.78 9.12 7.91
CA GLY A 29 -0.04 10.17 8.48
C GLY A 29 0.09 10.24 10.00
N GLY A 30 -0.34 11.33 10.57
CA GLY A 30 -0.34 11.55 12.02
C GLY A 30 -1.43 10.75 12.74
N SER A 31 -2.42 10.26 12.01
CA SER A 31 -3.45 9.38 12.53
C SER A 31 -3.67 8.23 11.54
N LYS A 32 -4.27 7.16 12.03
CA LYS A 32 -4.62 6.02 11.18
C LYS A 32 -5.53 6.45 10.03
N GLN A 33 -6.52 7.26 10.31
CA GLN A 33 -7.45 7.75 9.31
C GLN A 33 -6.76 8.56 8.22
N GLU A 34 -5.85 9.45 8.62
CA GLU A 34 -5.08 10.26 7.68
C GLU A 34 -4.20 9.38 6.81
N ALA A 35 -3.49 8.41 7.40
CA ALA A 35 -2.64 7.50 6.66
C ALA A 35 -3.43 6.68 5.64
N LEU A 36 -4.64 6.23 5.99
CA LEU A 36 -5.51 5.49 5.09
C LEU A 36 -6.03 6.35 3.94
N GLN A 37 -6.34 7.62 4.19
CA GLN A 37 -6.71 8.55 3.13
C GLN A 37 -5.53 8.80 2.19
N ASN A 38 -4.34 8.96 2.75
CA ASN A 38 -3.14 9.22 1.97
C ASN A 38 -2.74 8.02 1.11
N ILE A 39 -2.87 6.79 1.61
CA ILE A 39 -2.55 5.62 0.80
C ILE A 39 -3.54 5.43 -0.35
N GLU A 40 -4.80 5.82 -0.18
CA GLU A 40 -5.77 5.75 -1.25
C GLU A 40 -5.35 6.62 -2.43
N GLU A 41 -4.90 7.84 -2.17
CA GLU A 41 -4.37 8.73 -3.22
C GLU A 41 -3.10 8.16 -3.83
N ALA A 42 -2.20 7.62 -3.00
CA ALA A 42 -0.97 7.02 -3.48
C ALA A 42 -1.24 5.83 -4.40
N ILE A 43 -2.21 4.99 -4.06
CA ILE A 43 -2.61 3.85 -4.88
C ILE A 43 -3.09 4.32 -6.25
N GLN A 44 -3.94 5.34 -6.31
CA GLN A 44 -4.45 5.87 -7.57
C GLN A 44 -3.30 6.35 -8.47
N LEU A 45 -2.36 7.11 -7.92
CA LEU A 45 -1.20 7.60 -8.65
C LEU A 45 -0.30 6.46 -9.13
N CYS A 46 -0.04 5.49 -8.26
CA CYS A 46 0.79 4.34 -8.63
C CYS A 46 0.16 3.51 -9.75
N LEU A 47 -1.15 3.31 -9.70
CA LEU A 47 -1.86 2.57 -10.74
C LEU A 47 -1.80 3.30 -12.08
N GLU A 48 -1.96 4.63 -12.09
CA GLU A 48 -1.86 5.44 -13.29
C GLU A 48 -0.47 5.34 -13.91
N VAL A 49 0.59 5.46 -13.10
CA VAL A 49 1.97 5.37 -13.58
C VAL A 49 2.25 3.99 -14.17
N ARG A 50 1.81 2.93 -13.50
CA ARG A 50 2.02 1.57 -14.00
C ARG A 50 1.28 1.33 -15.31
N ALA A 51 0.06 1.85 -15.43
CA ALA A 51 -0.71 1.75 -16.68
C ALA A 51 -0.02 2.48 -17.83
N GLU A 52 0.50 3.69 -17.58
CA GLU A 52 1.24 4.46 -18.58
C GLU A 52 2.51 3.76 -19.04
N GLN A 53 3.17 3.06 -18.14
CA GLN A 53 4.40 2.30 -18.44
C GLN A 53 4.12 0.94 -19.08
N GLY A 54 2.86 0.56 -19.24
CA GLY A 54 2.49 -0.73 -19.77
C GLY A 54 2.77 -1.90 -18.84
N LEU A 55 2.94 -1.62 -17.54
CA LEU A 55 3.17 -2.66 -16.53
C LEU A 55 1.85 -3.23 -16.03
N PRO A 56 1.84 -4.46 -15.51
CA PRO A 56 0.68 -4.95 -14.78
C PRO A 56 0.32 -4.00 -13.65
N LEU A 57 -0.96 -3.77 -13.38
CA LEU A 57 -1.40 -2.85 -12.35
C LEU A 57 -0.91 -3.26 -10.96
N THR A 58 -0.88 -4.55 -10.70
CA THR A 58 -0.39 -5.10 -9.43
C THR A 58 0.56 -6.25 -9.70
N ILE A 59 1.44 -6.52 -8.74
CA ILE A 59 2.24 -7.75 -8.75
C ILE A 59 1.42 -8.89 -8.15
N GLU A 60 1.83 -10.12 -8.41
CA GLU A 60 1.16 -11.29 -7.86
C GLU A 60 1.51 -11.43 -6.38
N THR A 61 0.49 -11.63 -5.56
CA THR A 61 0.64 -11.91 -4.14
C THR A 61 0.05 -13.28 -3.84
N ARG A 62 0.66 -14.00 -2.92
CA ARG A 62 0.22 -15.33 -2.52
C ARG A 62 0.24 -15.47 -1.01
N GLN A 63 -0.69 -16.26 -0.50
CA GLN A 63 -0.68 -16.68 0.89
C GLN A 63 0.14 -17.95 1.01
N ILE A 64 1.05 -17.98 1.97
CA ILE A 64 1.85 -19.16 2.29
C ILE A 64 1.49 -19.59 3.69
N GLU A 65 1.13 -20.85 3.86
CA GLU A 65 0.88 -21.41 5.17
C GLU A 65 2.18 -21.89 5.76
N VAL A 66 2.48 -21.42 6.96
CA VAL A 66 3.70 -21.76 7.68
C VAL A 66 3.31 -22.41 9.01
N ALA A 67 3.95 -23.51 9.34
CA ALA A 67 3.74 -24.15 10.64
C ALA A 67 4.47 -23.33 11.70
N ALA A 68 3.68 -22.70 12.58
CA ALA A 68 4.21 -21.84 13.64
C ALA A 68 3.68 -22.24 15.01
#